data_5fbd7670498639df1157ea42c7adda26
#
_entry.id   5fbd7670498639df1157ea42c7adda26
#
_cell.length_a   1.000
_cell.length_b   1.000
_cell.length_c   1.000
_cell.angle_alpha   90.00
_cell.angle_beta   90.00
_cell.angle_gamma   90.00
#
_symmetry.space_group_name_H-M   'P 1'
#
loop_
_entity.id
_entity.type
_entity.pdbx_description
1 polymer ?
#
loop_
_entity_poly.entity_id
_entity_poly.type
_entity_poly.pdbx_seq_one_letter_code
_entity_poly.pdbx_strand_id
1 'polypeptide(L)'
;VIFQTPSGYAGDSGSIAELAPGSRVNLDVLDSSDLQVGEDGRFEILLAPTRPDGYTGNFMCTQGVKTRRNREGQDVSREYVAEFVMLRELFYDWENEDLLELFIYRNDRLGEPMPVYTPELAVKQMEEIGRFTRNQVSFWNEFYAVTLEAYGGKDGAPSRMMPRNGFNEANAAALATAGGMTTNIYTGGIYELGKDEALIVELHQPVEPEYIGFHLGNLWGESLDFANYQSSLNAFQAHRDPDNVLRYV
;
A
#
# COMPACT_ATOMS: atom_id res chain seq x y z
N VAL A 1 -5.73 11.69 3.71
CA VAL A 1 -5.95 11.05 2.38
C VAL A 1 -4.66 11.08 1.59
N ILE A 2 -4.37 10.01 0.84
CA ILE A 2 -3.11 9.89 0.11
C ILE A 2 -3.39 9.35 -1.28
N PHE A 3 -2.97 10.10 -2.30
CA PHE A 3 -3.00 9.69 -3.70
C PHE A 3 -1.61 9.25 -4.16
N GLN A 4 -1.56 8.21 -4.97
CA GLN A 4 -0.31 7.65 -5.51
C GLN A 4 -0.49 7.29 -6.98
N THR A 5 0.57 7.43 -7.77
CA THR A 5 0.64 6.96 -9.15
C THR A 5 1.70 5.86 -9.27
N PRO A 6 1.37 4.61 -8.87
CA PRO A 6 2.31 3.50 -8.95
C PRO A 6 2.46 2.97 -10.38
N SER A 7 3.64 2.46 -10.69
CA SER A 7 3.97 1.84 -11.98
C SER A 7 3.58 0.37 -12.08
N GLY A 8 2.81 -0.14 -11.16
CA GLY A 8 2.34 -1.52 -11.07
C GLY A 8 1.87 -1.85 -9.66
N TYR A 9 1.34 -3.02 -9.46
CA TYR A 9 0.82 -3.50 -8.16
C TYR A 9 1.58 -4.74 -7.67
N ALA A 10 1.39 -5.11 -6.39
CA ALA A 10 2.01 -6.30 -5.82
C ALA A 10 1.47 -7.57 -6.49
N GLY A 11 2.37 -8.45 -6.93
CA GLY A 11 2.01 -9.68 -7.62
C GLY A 11 1.80 -9.53 -9.12
N ASP A 12 2.11 -8.38 -9.71
CA ASP A 12 1.93 -8.15 -11.15
C ASP A 12 2.79 -9.08 -12.00
N SER A 13 4.04 -9.32 -11.62
CA SER A 13 4.94 -10.23 -12.34
C SER A 13 4.70 -11.72 -12.04
N GLY A 14 4.03 -12.03 -10.93
CA GLY A 14 3.86 -13.38 -10.42
C GLY A 14 5.09 -13.95 -9.71
N SER A 15 6.10 -13.14 -9.41
CA SER A 15 7.31 -13.56 -8.71
C SER A 15 7.74 -12.59 -7.63
N ILE A 16 8.25 -13.12 -6.52
CA ILE A 16 8.84 -12.34 -5.43
C ILE A 16 10.03 -11.47 -5.88
N ALA A 17 10.63 -11.76 -7.03
CA ALA A 17 11.69 -10.95 -7.62
C ALA A 17 11.27 -9.48 -7.85
N GLU A 18 9.97 -9.21 -7.98
CA GLU A 18 9.44 -7.85 -8.10
C GLU A 18 9.57 -6.99 -6.82
N LEU A 19 9.90 -7.61 -5.68
CA LEU A 19 10.22 -6.88 -4.44
C LEU A 19 11.63 -6.27 -4.47
N ALA A 20 12.41 -6.55 -5.51
CA ALA A 20 13.70 -5.89 -5.68
C ALA A 20 13.52 -4.37 -5.85
N PRO A 21 14.41 -3.55 -5.25
CA PRO A 21 14.37 -2.11 -5.40
C PRO A 21 14.32 -1.67 -6.87
N GLY A 22 13.37 -0.82 -7.24
CA GLY A 22 13.20 -0.31 -8.59
C GLY A 22 12.41 -1.23 -9.54
N SER A 23 11.92 -2.38 -9.10
CA SER A 23 10.98 -3.16 -9.92
C SER A 23 9.66 -2.42 -10.10
N ARG A 24 9.19 -1.77 -9.05
CA ARG A 24 8.04 -0.86 -9.04
C ARG A 24 8.39 0.43 -8.30
N VAL A 25 7.76 1.52 -8.70
CA VAL A 25 7.96 2.83 -8.08
C VAL A 25 6.62 3.57 -8.01
N ASN A 26 6.48 4.44 -7.02
CA ASN A 26 5.51 5.52 -7.10
C ASN A 26 6.14 6.64 -7.91
N LEU A 27 5.50 7.04 -8.99
CA LEU A 27 5.94 8.17 -9.79
C LEU A 27 5.69 9.46 -9.03
N ASP A 28 4.53 9.54 -8.40
CA ASP A 28 4.16 10.67 -7.56
C ASP A 28 3.34 10.23 -6.36
N VAL A 29 3.34 11.05 -5.32
CA VAL A 29 2.54 10.91 -4.09
C VAL A 29 2.04 12.28 -3.71
N LEU A 30 0.74 12.41 -3.50
CA LEU A 30 0.09 13.63 -3.03
C LEU A 30 -0.64 13.32 -1.73
N ASP A 31 -0.16 13.89 -0.65
CA ASP A 31 -0.79 13.79 0.66
C ASP A 31 -1.86 14.88 0.84
N SER A 32 -2.83 14.66 1.71
CA SER A 32 -3.88 15.64 2.01
C SER A 32 -3.33 16.95 2.59
N SER A 33 -2.17 16.92 3.25
CA SER A 33 -1.49 18.12 3.76
C SER A 33 -1.01 19.06 2.65
N ASP A 34 -0.75 18.51 1.46
CA ASP A 34 -0.29 19.24 0.27
C ASP A 34 -1.40 19.51 -0.73
N LEU A 35 -2.60 18.98 -0.49
CA LEU A 35 -3.75 19.09 -1.38
C LEU A 35 -4.37 20.50 -1.31
N GLN A 36 -4.44 21.15 -2.45
CA GLN A 36 -5.17 22.41 -2.58
C GLN A 36 -6.67 22.11 -2.69
N VAL A 37 -7.43 22.50 -1.68
CA VAL A 37 -8.88 22.31 -1.59
C VAL A 37 -9.56 23.67 -1.66
N GLY A 38 -10.63 23.79 -2.44
CA GLY A 38 -11.46 24.99 -2.53
C GLY A 38 -12.27 25.27 -1.27
N GLU A 39 -12.80 26.47 -1.14
CA GLU A 39 -13.66 26.86 -0.01
C GLU A 39 -14.95 26.02 0.10
N ASP A 40 -15.37 25.41 -1.00
CA ASP A 40 -16.52 24.51 -1.10
C ASP A 40 -16.18 23.04 -0.79
N GLY A 41 -14.95 22.75 -0.35
CA GLY A 41 -14.46 21.41 -0.06
C GLY A 41 -14.09 20.61 -1.31
N ARG A 42 -14.14 21.17 -2.51
CA ARG A 42 -13.82 20.48 -3.76
C ARG A 42 -12.36 20.67 -4.16
N PHE A 43 -11.84 19.67 -4.82
CA PHE A 43 -10.51 19.71 -5.41
C PHE A 43 -10.47 18.97 -6.75
N GLU A 44 -9.49 19.32 -7.57
CA GLU A 44 -9.16 18.62 -8.79
C GLU A 44 -7.69 18.24 -8.76
N ILE A 45 -7.36 17.07 -9.30
CA ILE A 45 -5.98 16.62 -9.49
C ILE A 45 -5.77 16.34 -10.97
N LEU A 46 -4.86 17.08 -11.59
CA LEU A 46 -4.46 16.82 -12.98
C LEU A 46 -3.45 15.67 -13.00
N LEU A 47 -3.78 14.61 -13.74
CA LEU A 47 -2.91 13.47 -14.00
C LEU A 47 -2.34 13.60 -15.43
N ALA A 48 -1.03 13.77 -15.56
CA ALA A 48 -0.38 13.85 -16.88
C ALA A 48 1.11 13.42 -16.79
N PRO A 49 1.75 13.07 -17.92
CA PRO A 49 3.17 12.74 -17.95
C PRO A 49 4.06 13.86 -17.43
N THR A 50 3.72 15.09 -17.72
CA THR A 50 4.42 16.31 -17.29
C THR A 50 3.43 17.37 -16.87
N ARG A 51 3.80 18.17 -15.86
CA ARG A 51 3.01 19.33 -15.45
C ARG A 51 2.98 20.36 -16.60
N PRO A 52 1.80 20.81 -17.05
CA PRO A 52 1.72 21.85 -18.06
C PRO A 52 2.33 23.17 -17.58
N ASP A 53 2.92 23.91 -18.51
CA ASP A 53 3.49 25.22 -18.20
C ASP A 53 2.43 26.18 -17.61
N GLY A 54 2.76 26.80 -16.49
CA GLY A 54 1.87 27.71 -15.78
C GLY A 54 0.72 27.04 -14.99
N TYR A 55 0.61 25.72 -14.98
CA TYR A 55 -0.37 25.04 -14.13
C TYR A 55 0.06 25.02 -12.67
N THR A 56 -0.75 25.58 -11.77
CA THR A 56 -0.46 25.74 -10.34
C THR A 56 -1.35 24.88 -9.44
N GLY A 57 -2.37 24.19 -9.99
CA GLY A 57 -3.25 23.31 -9.22
C GLY A 57 -2.59 21.98 -8.81
N ASN A 58 -3.37 21.13 -8.15
CA ASN A 58 -2.91 19.80 -7.77
C ASN A 58 -2.54 18.98 -9.00
N PHE A 59 -1.37 18.38 -8.98
CA PHE A 59 -0.82 17.64 -10.11
C PHE A 59 -0.13 16.38 -9.64
N MET A 60 -0.33 15.30 -10.39
CA MET A 60 0.44 14.08 -10.20
C MET A 60 1.01 13.58 -11.53
N CYS A 61 2.29 13.26 -11.49
CA CYS A 61 3.02 12.73 -12.62
C CYS A 61 2.60 11.29 -12.92
N THR A 62 2.35 10.98 -14.20
CA THR A 62 2.00 9.62 -14.65
C THR A 62 3.11 8.93 -15.43
N GLN A 63 4.22 9.59 -15.71
CA GLN A 63 5.36 9.03 -16.41
C GLN A 63 6.66 9.71 -15.94
N GLY A 64 7.74 8.96 -15.84
CA GLY A 64 9.01 9.57 -15.48
C GLY A 64 10.17 8.58 -15.38
N VAL A 65 11.37 9.12 -15.37
CA VAL A 65 12.60 8.36 -15.15
C VAL A 65 12.94 8.37 -13.67
N LYS A 66 13.12 7.20 -13.09
CA LYS A 66 13.63 7.05 -11.73
C LYS A 66 14.98 6.35 -11.77
N THR A 67 15.93 6.89 -11.02
CA THR A 67 17.25 6.28 -10.84
C THR A 67 17.29 5.56 -9.50
N ARG A 68 17.72 4.32 -9.52
CA ARG A 68 17.85 3.46 -8.34
C ARG A 68 19.19 2.77 -8.33
N ARG A 69 19.74 2.56 -7.15
CA ARG A 69 20.97 1.80 -6.98
C ARG A 69 20.66 0.31 -6.99
N ASN A 70 21.30 -0.44 -7.88
CA ASN A 70 21.14 -1.89 -7.97
C ASN A 70 21.95 -2.62 -6.87
N ARG A 71 21.87 -3.95 -6.84
CA ARG A 71 22.58 -4.76 -5.84
C ARG A 71 24.10 -4.68 -5.99
N GLU A 72 24.59 -4.37 -7.18
CA GLU A 72 26.00 -4.18 -7.50
C GLU A 72 26.50 -2.77 -7.16
N GLY A 73 25.62 -1.92 -6.61
CA GLY A 73 25.95 -0.54 -6.24
C GLY A 73 26.02 0.45 -7.41
N GLN A 74 25.51 0.09 -8.58
CA GLN A 74 25.44 0.94 -9.76
C GLN A 74 24.11 1.68 -9.82
N ASP A 75 24.14 2.90 -10.30
CA ASP A 75 22.93 3.68 -10.54
C ASP A 75 22.31 3.27 -11.88
N VAL A 76 21.08 2.76 -11.83
CA VAL A 76 20.30 2.35 -13.00
C VAL A 76 19.09 3.26 -13.14
N SER A 77 18.98 3.91 -14.29
CA SER A 77 17.83 4.74 -14.64
C SER A 77 16.88 3.96 -15.54
N ARG A 78 15.60 3.99 -15.20
CA ARG A 78 14.54 3.35 -15.97
C ARG A 78 13.34 4.29 -16.08
N GLU A 79 12.70 4.26 -17.25
CA GLU A 79 11.43 4.92 -17.46
C GLU A 79 10.29 4.07 -16.91
N TYR A 80 9.34 4.72 -16.24
CA TYR A 80 8.15 4.10 -15.68
C TYR A 80 6.91 4.89 -16.10
N VAL A 81 5.80 4.17 -16.25
CA VAL A 81 4.48 4.73 -16.52
C VAL A 81 3.54 4.26 -15.42
N ALA A 82 2.72 5.14 -14.88
CA ALA A 82 1.68 4.77 -13.94
C ALA A 82 0.54 4.07 -14.71
N GLU A 83 0.12 2.93 -14.21
CA GLU A 83 -0.98 2.17 -14.79
C GLU A 83 -2.32 2.51 -14.16
N PHE A 84 -2.29 3.04 -12.92
CA PHE A 84 -3.48 3.42 -12.16
C PHE A 84 -3.18 4.50 -11.13
N VAL A 85 -4.21 5.05 -10.54
CA VAL A 85 -4.13 5.92 -9.36
C VAL A 85 -4.63 5.12 -8.17
N MET A 86 -3.82 5.07 -7.11
CA MET A 86 -4.20 4.47 -5.84
C MET A 86 -4.59 5.57 -4.88
N LEU A 87 -5.73 5.41 -4.24
CA LEU A 87 -6.19 6.26 -3.15
C LEU A 87 -6.16 5.46 -1.85
N ARG A 88 -5.75 6.12 -0.79
CA ARG A 88 -5.89 5.62 0.58
C ARG A 88 -6.60 6.67 1.42
N GLU A 89 -7.73 6.30 1.98
CA GLU A 89 -8.42 7.05 3.00
C GLU A 89 -8.19 6.35 4.35
N LEU A 90 -7.67 7.09 5.31
CA LEU A 90 -7.38 6.59 6.65
C LEU A 90 -8.37 7.27 7.59
N PHE A 91 -9.35 6.53 8.09
CA PHE A 91 -10.37 7.01 9.01
C PHE A 91 -9.88 6.88 10.43
N TYR A 92 -9.94 7.98 11.16
CA TYR A 92 -9.62 8.03 12.58
C TYR A 92 -10.88 7.90 13.41
N ASP A 93 -11.87 8.75 13.14
CA ASP A 93 -13.21 8.72 13.74
C ASP A 93 -14.25 8.23 12.73
N TRP A 94 -14.49 6.92 12.71
CA TRP A 94 -15.41 6.26 11.79
C TRP A 94 -16.87 6.74 11.89
N GLU A 95 -17.26 7.40 13.00
CA GLU A 95 -18.62 7.90 13.21
C GLU A 95 -18.83 9.29 12.60
N ASN A 96 -17.77 10.09 12.49
CA ASN A 96 -17.86 11.51 12.11
C ASN A 96 -17.08 11.87 10.83
N GLU A 97 -16.37 10.92 10.23
CA GLU A 97 -15.64 11.12 8.97
C GLU A 97 -16.38 10.49 7.80
N ASP A 98 -16.57 11.25 6.74
CA ASP A 98 -17.24 10.80 5.51
C ASP A 98 -16.23 10.41 4.43
N LEU A 99 -16.62 9.45 3.58
CA LEU A 99 -15.87 9.06 2.38
C LEU A 99 -15.82 10.20 1.37
N LEU A 100 -14.70 10.32 0.67
CA LEU A 100 -14.59 11.20 -0.48
C LEU A 100 -15.48 10.71 -1.64
N GLU A 101 -16.19 11.63 -2.26
CA GLU A 101 -16.84 11.37 -3.52
C GLU A 101 -15.89 11.74 -4.66
N LEU A 102 -15.43 10.74 -5.43
CA LEU A 102 -14.42 10.92 -6.46
C LEU A 102 -14.92 10.52 -7.84
N PHE A 103 -14.52 11.33 -8.82
CA PHE A 103 -14.78 11.09 -10.23
C PHE A 103 -13.47 11.18 -11.01
N ILE A 104 -13.29 10.30 -12.01
CA ILE A 104 -12.16 10.33 -12.92
C ILE A 104 -12.65 10.55 -14.33
N TYR A 105 -12.00 11.47 -15.05
CA TYR A 105 -12.35 11.84 -16.42
C TYR A 105 -11.12 11.76 -17.32
N ARG A 106 -11.34 11.32 -18.54
CA ARG A 106 -10.36 11.48 -19.62
C ARG A 106 -10.59 12.80 -20.32
N ASN A 107 -9.69 13.77 -20.13
CA ASN A 107 -9.83 15.10 -20.69
C ASN A 107 -9.83 15.11 -22.22
N ASP A 108 -9.14 14.17 -22.86
CA ASP A 108 -9.10 13.98 -24.31
C ASP A 108 -10.38 13.35 -24.89
N ARG A 109 -11.33 12.93 -24.04
CA ARG A 109 -12.57 12.26 -24.44
C ARG A 109 -13.82 12.81 -23.75
N LEU A 110 -13.76 14.03 -23.27
CA LEU A 110 -14.91 14.66 -22.64
C LEU A 110 -16.05 14.81 -23.67
N GLY A 111 -17.24 14.31 -23.30
CA GLY A 111 -18.43 14.33 -24.16
C GLY A 111 -18.50 13.23 -25.23
N GLU A 112 -17.50 12.36 -25.32
CA GLU A 112 -17.58 11.17 -26.15
C GLU A 112 -18.46 10.10 -25.49
N PRO A 113 -19.22 9.32 -26.28
CA PRO A 113 -19.94 8.18 -25.75
C PRO A 113 -18.97 7.10 -25.24
N MET A 114 -19.41 6.31 -24.29
CA MET A 114 -18.63 5.14 -23.85
C MET A 114 -18.31 4.23 -25.05
N PRO A 115 -17.07 3.70 -25.12
CA PRO A 115 -16.70 2.73 -26.14
C PRO A 115 -17.63 1.51 -26.11
N VAL A 116 -17.99 1.02 -27.29
CA VAL A 116 -18.81 -0.20 -27.40
C VAL A 116 -18.03 -1.38 -26.86
N TYR A 117 -18.66 -2.16 -25.99
CA TYR A 117 -18.10 -3.40 -25.49
C TYR A 117 -18.18 -4.48 -26.56
N THR A 118 -17.05 -4.86 -27.14
CA THR A 118 -16.96 -5.85 -28.21
C THR A 118 -16.55 -7.22 -27.72
N PRO A 119 -16.86 -8.29 -28.45
CA PRO A 119 -16.38 -9.63 -28.12
C PRO A 119 -14.85 -9.73 -28.00
N GLU A 120 -14.12 -9.01 -28.84
CA GLU A 120 -12.65 -8.97 -28.82
C GLU A 120 -12.14 -8.33 -27.52
N LEU A 121 -12.80 -7.25 -27.09
CA LEU A 121 -12.49 -6.61 -25.81
C LEU A 121 -12.77 -7.57 -24.63
N ALA A 122 -13.90 -8.30 -24.71
CA ALA A 122 -14.24 -9.29 -23.69
C ALA A 122 -13.18 -10.39 -23.58
N VAL A 123 -12.75 -10.95 -24.71
CA VAL A 123 -11.69 -11.98 -24.75
C VAL A 123 -10.39 -11.44 -24.15
N LYS A 124 -9.96 -10.25 -24.56
CA LYS A 124 -8.77 -9.59 -24.01
C LYS A 124 -8.85 -9.42 -22.49
N GLN A 125 -9.97 -8.94 -21.98
CA GLN A 125 -10.17 -8.76 -20.53
C GLN A 125 -10.16 -10.09 -19.77
N MET A 126 -10.76 -11.14 -20.33
CA MET A 126 -10.71 -12.49 -19.75
C MET A 126 -9.28 -13.04 -19.67
N GLU A 127 -8.48 -12.85 -20.72
CA GLU A 127 -7.06 -13.25 -20.75
C GLU A 127 -6.27 -12.46 -19.70
N GLU A 128 -6.49 -11.17 -19.59
CA GLU A 128 -5.85 -10.30 -18.59
C GLU A 128 -6.22 -10.71 -17.16
N ILE A 129 -7.50 -11.01 -16.89
CA ILE A 129 -7.96 -11.52 -15.59
C ILE A 129 -7.30 -12.87 -15.29
N GLY A 130 -7.24 -13.77 -16.25
CA GLY A 130 -6.59 -15.07 -16.10
C GLY A 130 -5.09 -14.94 -15.79
N ARG A 131 -4.40 -14.01 -16.46
CA ARG A 131 -2.98 -13.69 -16.18
C ARG A 131 -2.84 -13.10 -14.77
N PHE A 132 -3.66 -12.11 -14.45
CA PHE A 132 -3.66 -11.45 -13.14
C PHE A 132 -3.84 -12.46 -12.00
N THR A 133 -4.89 -13.29 -12.06
CA THR A 133 -5.17 -14.29 -11.03
C THR A 133 -4.00 -15.25 -10.84
N ARG A 134 -3.42 -15.77 -11.94
CA ARG A 134 -2.27 -16.65 -11.88
C ARG A 134 -1.06 -15.98 -11.24
N ASN A 135 -0.78 -14.75 -11.62
CA ASN A 135 0.36 -14.00 -11.10
C ASN A 135 0.18 -13.69 -9.61
N GLN A 136 -1.02 -13.30 -9.19
CA GLN A 136 -1.32 -13.07 -7.77
C GLN A 136 -1.10 -14.34 -6.94
N VAL A 137 -1.66 -15.47 -7.37
CA VAL A 137 -1.49 -16.74 -6.66
C VAL A 137 -0.01 -17.14 -6.61
N SER A 138 0.73 -17.03 -7.70
CA SER A 138 2.16 -17.35 -7.74
C SER A 138 2.97 -16.48 -6.80
N PHE A 139 2.78 -15.17 -6.89
CA PHE A 139 3.49 -14.20 -6.05
C PHE A 139 3.27 -14.43 -4.56
N TRP A 140 2.01 -14.54 -4.13
CA TRP A 140 1.68 -14.70 -2.73
C TRP A 140 2.13 -16.06 -2.18
N ASN A 141 2.02 -17.13 -2.95
CA ASN A 141 2.56 -18.43 -2.58
C ASN A 141 4.08 -18.37 -2.39
N GLU A 142 4.81 -17.76 -3.32
CA GLU A 142 6.26 -17.60 -3.21
C GLU A 142 6.63 -16.70 -2.01
N PHE A 143 5.92 -15.58 -1.83
CA PHE A 143 6.13 -14.66 -0.72
C PHE A 143 5.98 -15.35 0.63
N TYR A 144 4.91 -16.13 0.81
CA TYR A 144 4.69 -16.85 2.07
C TYR A 144 5.61 -18.03 2.26
N ALA A 145 5.93 -18.76 1.21
CA ALA A 145 6.91 -19.84 1.30
C ALA A 145 8.25 -19.31 1.83
N VAL A 146 8.74 -18.19 1.29
CA VAL A 146 9.99 -17.55 1.75
C VAL A 146 9.83 -16.97 3.16
N THR A 147 8.69 -16.36 3.48
CA THR A 147 8.43 -15.79 4.81
C THR A 147 8.37 -16.88 5.86
N LEU A 148 7.64 -17.96 5.61
CA LEU A 148 7.52 -19.09 6.55
C LEU A 148 8.82 -19.91 6.66
N GLU A 149 9.55 -20.07 5.56
CA GLU A 149 10.87 -20.74 5.60
C GLU A 149 11.88 -19.91 6.42
N ALA A 150 11.89 -18.59 6.22
CA ALA A 150 12.70 -17.69 7.03
C ALA A 150 12.26 -17.65 8.49
N TYR A 151 10.96 -17.84 8.77
CA TYR A 151 10.38 -17.96 10.09
C TYR A 151 10.82 -19.23 10.82
N GLY A 152 10.87 -20.37 10.12
CA GLY A 152 11.36 -21.64 10.67
C GLY A 152 12.83 -21.62 11.03
N GLY A 153 13.59 -20.66 10.51
CA GLY A 153 14.99 -20.37 10.74
C GLY A 153 15.90 -21.57 10.47
N LYS A 154 16.88 -21.44 9.60
CA LYS A 154 18.06 -22.33 9.68
C LYS A 154 18.70 -22.06 11.04
N ASP A 155 18.76 -23.07 11.88
CA ASP A 155 19.36 -23.03 13.22
C ASP A 155 18.54 -22.31 14.32
N GLY A 156 17.21 -22.14 14.17
CA GLY A 156 16.34 -21.56 15.19
C GLY A 156 16.48 -20.04 15.39
N ALA A 157 17.18 -19.34 14.50
CA ALA A 157 17.28 -17.90 14.55
C ALA A 157 15.96 -17.26 14.05
N PRO A 158 15.42 -16.25 14.76
CA PRO A 158 14.19 -15.60 14.35
C PRO A 158 14.35 -14.91 12.99
N SER A 159 13.32 -15.02 12.13
CA SER A 159 13.26 -14.26 10.89
C SER A 159 13.25 -12.76 11.18
N ARG A 160 14.10 -12.00 10.48
CA ARG A 160 14.07 -10.53 10.54
C ARG A 160 13.00 -9.93 9.67
N MET A 161 12.45 -10.68 8.71
CA MET A 161 11.41 -10.18 7.82
C MET A 161 10.04 -10.12 8.52
N MET A 162 9.63 -11.21 9.13
CA MET A 162 8.34 -11.34 9.82
C MET A 162 8.57 -12.19 11.08
N PRO A 163 9.01 -11.60 12.20
CA PRO A 163 9.33 -12.37 13.40
C PRO A 163 8.06 -12.97 14.03
N ARG A 164 8.25 -14.08 14.72
CA ARG A 164 7.18 -14.75 15.46
C ARG A 164 6.87 -14.00 16.74
N ASN A 165 5.58 -13.73 16.96
CA ASN A 165 5.08 -13.01 18.15
C ASN A 165 5.90 -11.75 18.46
N GLY A 166 6.20 -10.99 17.40
CA GLY A 166 6.98 -9.77 17.46
C GLY A 166 6.86 -9.00 16.14
N PHE A 167 7.55 -7.86 16.07
CA PHE A 167 7.52 -6.99 14.89
C PHE A 167 8.91 -6.84 14.29
N ASN A 168 8.97 -6.80 12.96
CA ASN A 168 10.20 -6.43 12.26
C ASN A 168 10.53 -4.96 12.50
N GLU A 169 11.80 -4.60 12.35
CA GLU A 169 12.21 -3.21 12.34
C GLU A 169 11.73 -2.54 11.05
N ALA A 170 10.99 -1.44 11.21
CA ALA A 170 10.64 -0.60 10.09
C ALA A 170 11.90 0.10 9.55
N ASN A 171 12.20 -0.09 8.27
CA ASN A 171 13.35 0.53 7.64
C ASN A 171 13.00 1.07 6.25
N ALA A 172 13.76 2.08 5.80
CA ALA A 172 13.53 2.74 4.53
C ALA A 172 13.63 1.79 3.31
N ALA A 173 14.44 0.73 3.42
CA ALA A 173 14.58 -0.26 2.34
C ALA A 173 13.31 -1.11 2.20
N ALA A 174 12.69 -1.51 3.31
CA ALA A 174 11.41 -2.22 3.29
C ALA A 174 10.28 -1.35 2.72
N LEU A 175 10.27 -0.06 3.05
CA LEU A 175 9.31 0.91 2.50
C LEU A 175 9.48 1.11 0.99
N ALA A 176 10.71 1.05 0.48
CA ALA A 176 11.01 1.27 -0.93
C ALA A 176 10.72 0.06 -1.83
N THR A 177 10.66 -1.16 -1.28
CA THR A 177 10.60 -2.39 -2.07
C THR A 177 9.23 -2.68 -2.68
N ALA A 178 8.15 -2.22 -2.09
CA ALA A 178 6.79 -2.55 -2.53
C ALA A 178 6.00 -1.36 -3.07
N GLY A 179 6.67 -0.27 -3.47
CA GLY A 179 5.98 0.99 -3.79
C GLY A 179 5.35 1.61 -2.54
N GLY A 180 5.93 1.31 -1.37
CA GLY A 180 5.54 1.91 -0.11
C GLY A 180 5.80 3.40 -0.08
N MET A 181 5.11 4.09 0.81
CA MET A 181 5.26 5.52 1.00
C MET A 181 6.38 5.82 1.99
N THR A 182 7.12 6.89 1.73
CA THR A 182 8.15 7.37 2.65
C THR A 182 7.57 8.04 3.90
N THR A 183 6.30 8.42 3.85
CA THR A 183 5.57 9.04 4.97
C THR A 183 4.93 8.02 5.90
N ASN A 184 4.76 6.77 5.47
CA ASN A 184 4.15 5.71 6.26
C ASN A 184 5.21 4.71 6.74
N ILE A 185 5.15 4.38 8.02
CA ILE A 185 5.97 3.34 8.64
C ILE A 185 5.09 2.11 8.83
N TYR A 186 5.54 0.96 8.29
CA TYR A 186 4.88 -0.31 8.47
C TYR A 186 5.79 -1.25 9.24
N THR A 187 5.20 -1.96 10.18
CA THR A 187 5.85 -3.06 10.88
C THR A 187 4.89 -4.24 10.95
N GLY A 188 5.40 -5.44 10.90
CA GLY A 188 4.58 -6.63 10.91
C GLY A 188 5.30 -7.85 11.47
N GLY A 189 4.54 -8.86 11.80
CA GLY A 189 5.02 -10.13 12.29
C GLY A 189 4.01 -11.24 12.06
N ILE A 190 4.40 -12.46 12.34
CA ILE A 190 3.51 -13.62 12.34
C ILE A 190 3.23 -13.99 13.78
N TYR A 191 1.95 -14.08 14.15
CA TYR A 191 1.59 -14.57 15.48
C TYR A 191 1.28 -16.07 15.44
N GLU A 192 1.67 -16.75 16.49
CA GLU A 192 1.38 -18.16 16.74
C GLU A 192 1.07 -18.34 18.22
N LEU A 193 -0.16 -18.74 18.53
CA LEU A 193 -0.67 -18.83 19.89
C LEU A 193 -1.15 -20.24 20.17
N GLY A 194 -0.87 -20.74 21.36
CA GLY A 194 -1.49 -21.93 21.92
C GLY A 194 -2.94 -21.64 22.32
N LYS A 195 -3.70 -22.70 22.60
CA LYS A 195 -5.13 -22.62 22.91
C LYS A 195 -5.48 -21.69 24.07
N ASP A 196 -4.60 -21.60 25.05
CA ASP A 196 -4.81 -20.84 26.30
C ASP A 196 -3.82 -19.65 26.41
N GLU A 197 -3.35 -19.14 25.27
CA GLU A 197 -2.42 -18.01 25.18
C GLU A 197 -3.09 -16.81 24.54
N ALA A 198 -2.64 -15.61 24.92
CA ALA A 198 -2.98 -14.35 24.30
C ALA A 198 -1.71 -13.60 23.92
N LEU A 199 -1.78 -12.85 22.83
CA LEU A 199 -0.71 -11.92 22.43
C LEU A 199 -1.05 -10.54 22.95
N ILE A 200 -0.18 -9.97 23.78
CA ILE A 200 -0.30 -8.58 24.22
C ILE A 200 0.71 -7.76 23.43
N VAL A 201 0.21 -6.80 22.69
CA VAL A 201 1.02 -5.85 21.91
C VAL A 201 1.04 -4.51 22.64
N GLU A 202 2.23 -4.07 23.04
CA GLU A 202 2.46 -2.76 23.63
C GLU A 202 3.10 -1.82 22.60
N LEU A 203 2.43 -0.71 22.31
CA LEU A 203 2.90 0.29 21.39
C LEU A 203 3.27 1.58 22.14
N HIS A 204 4.56 1.84 22.21
CA HIS A 204 5.13 3.06 22.77
C HIS A 204 5.37 4.08 21.66
N GLN A 205 4.84 5.27 21.81
CA GLN A 205 4.93 6.34 20.84
C GLN A 205 5.85 7.46 21.33
N PRO A 206 7.09 7.54 20.85
CA PRO A 206 7.97 8.66 21.23
C PRO A 206 7.54 9.99 20.60
N VAL A 207 6.80 9.93 19.50
CA VAL A 207 6.25 11.09 18.77
C VAL A 207 4.82 10.73 18.37
N GLU A 208 3.87 11.64 18.54
CA GLU A 208 2.49 11.45 18.11
C GLU A 208 2.40 11.50 16.59
N PRO A 209 2.02 10.43 15.91
CA PRO A 209 1.79 10.42 14.48
C PRO A 209 0.37 10.89 14.15
N GLU A 210 0.13 11.28 12.92
CA GLU A 210 -1.21 11.65 12.46
C GLU A 210 -2.18 10.46 12.45
N TYR A 211 -1.68 9.26 12.23
CA TYR A 211 -2.49 8.04 12.20
C TYR A 211 -1.72 6.83 12.70
N ILE A 212 -2.39 6.00 13.49
CA ILE A 212 -1.94 4.66 13.85
C ILE A 212 -3.08 3.69 13.61
N GLY A 213 -2.80 2.62 12.87
CA GLY A 213 -3.69 1.48 12.72
C GLY A 213 -2.97 0.20 13.09
N PHE A 214 -3.64 -0.65 13.86
CA PHE A 214 -3.27 -2.03 14.12
C PHE A 214 -4.33 -2.95 13.53
N HIS A 215 -3.93 -3.94 12.75
CA HIS A 215 -4.86 -4.90 12.18
C HIS A 215 -4.26 -6.30 12.06
N LEU A 216 -5.13 -7.28 12.15
CA LEU A 216 -4.83 -8.68 11.90
C LEU A 216 -5.13 -9.01 10.43
N GLY A 217 -4.25 -9.74 9.80
CA GLY A 217 -4.40 -10.23 8.44
C GLY A 217 -4.19 -11.73 8.35
N ASN A 218 -4.62 -12.31 7.25
CA ASN A 218 -4.26 -13.68 6.90
C ASN A 218 -2.98 -13.74 6.06
N LEU A 219 -2.54 -14.96 5.75
CA LEU A 219 -1.35 -15.16 4.92
C LEU A 219 -1.49 -14.69 3.47
N TRP A 220 -2.66 -14.29 3.01
CA TRP A 220 -2.90 -13.70 1.68
C TRP A 220 -2.83 -12.17 1.69
N GLY A 221 -2.45 -11.56 2.82
CA GLY A 221 -2.42 -10.11 2.99
C GLY A 221 -3.82 -9.49 3.03
N GLU A 222 -4.85 -10.31 3.28
CA GLU A 222 -6.23 -9.85 3.39
C GLU A 222 -6.57 -9.53 4.85
N SER A 223 -7.41 -8.52 5.04
CA SER A 223 -8.01 -8.23 6.34
C SER A 223 -8.88 -9.40 6.79
N LEU A 224 -8.87 -9.69 8.08
CA LEU A 224 -9.83 -10.63 8.65
C LEU A 224 -11.23 -10.02 8.64
N ASP A 225 -12.25 -10.81 9.00
CA ASP A 225 -13.65 -10.39 9.05
C ASP A 225 -13.88 -9.31 10.13
N PHE A 226 -13.50 -8.06 9.78
CA PHE A 226 -13.64 -6.90 10.65
C PHE A 226 -15.10 -6.44 10.82
N ALA A 227 -16.02 -6.91 9.97
CA ALA A 227 -17.42 -6.58 10.07
C ALA A 227 -18.12 -7.31 11.24
N ASN A 228 -17.63 -8.51 11.59
CA ASN A 228 -18.22 -9.35 12.63
C ASN A 228 -17.28 -9.53 13.85
N TYR A 229 -15.98 -9.25 13.70
CA TYR A 229 -14.98 -9.44 14.74
C TYR A 229 -14.07 -8.23 14.84
N GLN A 230 -13.64 -7.91 16.04
CA GLN A 230 -12.67 -6.84 16.26
C GLN A 230 -11.25 -7.31 15.85
N SER A 231 -10.96 -7.21 14.57
CA SER A 231 -9.68 -7.61 13.97
C SER A 231 -8.81 -6.41 13.58
N SER A 232 -9.28 -5.19 13.82
CA SER A 232 -8.51 -3.95 13.61
C SER A 232 -8.95 -2.87 14.58
N LEU A 233 -8.00 -2.04 14.99
CA LEU A 233 -8.24 -0.83 15.79
C LEU A 233 -7.26 0.25 15.35
N ASN A 234 -7.74 1.47 15.20
CA ASN A 234 -6.86 2.62 15.13
C ASN A 234 -6.63 3.24 16.53
N ALA A 235 -5.73 4.21 16.65
CA ALA A 235 -5.39 4.80 17.95
C ALA A 235 -6.52 5.65 18.57
N PHE A 236 -7.52 6.05 17.79
CA PHE A 236 -8.72 6.72 18.29
C PHE A 236 -9.69 5.72 18.94
N GLN A 237 -9.81 4.54 18.38
CA GLN A 237 -10.67 3.46 18.88
C GLN A 237 -10.02 2.70 20.04
N ALA A 238 -8.69 2.60 20.04
CA ALA A 238 -7.95 1.85 21.05
C ALA A 238 -7.89 2.58 22.38
N HIS A 239 -7.99 1.83 23.48
CA HIS A 239 -7.78 2.39 24.81
C HIS A 239 -6.30 2.73 25.02
N ARG A 240 -6.03 3.93 25.50
CA ARG A 240 -4.69 4.36 25.91
C ARG A 240 -4.60 4.30 27.43
N ASP A 241 -3.65 3.54 27.93
CA ASP A 241 -3.45 3.37 29.35
C ASP A 241 -2.87 4.62 30.04
N PRO A 242 -2.96 4.73 31.38
CA PRO A 242 -2.45 5.90 32.11
C PRO A 242 -0.93 6.17 31.91
N ASP A 243 -0.17 5.17 31.51
CA ASP A 243 1.25 5.29 31.16
C ASP A 243 1.49 5.75 29.72
N ASN A 244 0.42 6.12 29.00
CA ASN A 244 0.41 6.59 27.60
C ASN A 244 0.81 5.49 26.59
N VAL A 245 0.61 4.23 26.93
CA VAL A 245 0.87 3.08 26.05
C VAL A 245 -0.43 2.57 25.44
N LEU A 246 -0.45 2.30 24.15
CA LEU A 246 -1.54 1.56 23.49
C LEU A 246 -1.30 0.06 23.67
N ARG A 247 -2.27 -0.63 24.24
CA ARG A 247 -2.23 -2.09 24.42
C ARG A 247 -3.34 -2.76 23.65
N TYR A 248 -2.97 -3.73 22.83
CA TYR A 248 -3.88 -4.58 22.09
C TYR A 248 -3.74 -6.02 22.58
N VAL A 249 -4.87 -6.71 22.80
CA VAL A 249 -4.93 -8.08 23.29
C VAL A 249 -5.76 -8.95 22.36
#